data_874b69ada7f43f03e5f62cccb9e99b09
#
_entry.id   874b69ada7f43f03e5f62cccb9e99b09
#
_cell.length_a   1.000
_cell.length_b   1.000
_cell.length_c   1.000
_cell.angle_alpha   90.00
_cell.angle_beta   90.00
_cell.angle_gamma   90.00
#
_symmetry.space_group_name_H-M   'P 1'
#
loop_
_entity.id
_entity.type
_entity.pdbx_description
1 polymer ?
#
loop_
_entity_poly.entity_id
_entity_poly.type
_entity_poly.pdbx_seq_one_letter_code
_entity_poly.pdbx_strand_id
1 'polypeptide(L)'
;MIQELFDFITQRWDFLLPLIYEHLQISAIAIVFATIVGVSIGILIAEKRKASSLTLGIISFLYTIPSISMLGFLIPVTGIGNTSAIIALSIYALLPIIRATYTGITGVEDDILEAARGMGSTAAQILWRIKLRCV
;
A
#
# COMPACT_ATOMS: atom_id res chain seq x y z
N MET A 1 -0.84 -31.06 -21.48
CA MET A 1 -0.42 -29.81 -20.77
C MET A 1 -1.56 -29.21 -19.94
N ILE A 2 -2.73 -28.82 -20.50
CA ILE A 2 -3.85 -28.29 -19.72
C ILE A 2 -4.49 -29.38 -18.83
N GLN A 3 -4.69 -30.58 -19.36
CA GLN A 3 -5.19 -31.71 -18.59
C GLN A 3 -4.25 -32.16 -17.47
N GLU A 4 -2.96 -32.21 -17.73
CA GLU A 4 -1.93 -32.54 -16.73
C GLU A 4 -1.91 -31.50 -15.58
N LEU A 5 -2.11 -30.21 -15.92
CA LEU A 5 -2.22 -29.16 -14.94
C LEU A 5 -3.49 -29.31 -14.07
N PHE A 6 -4.61 -29.66 -14.71
CA PHE A 6 -5.87 -29.89 -14.01
C PHE A 6 -5.79 -31.10 -13.09
N ASP A 7 -5.20 -32.21 -13.57
CA ASP A 7 -4.96 -33.41 -12.78
C ASP A 7 -4.01 -33.15 -11.61
N PHE A 8 -2.96 -32.36 -11.82
CA PHE A 8 -2.03 -31.94 -10.76
C PHE A 8 -2.73 -31.13 -9.67
N ILE A 9 -3.59 -30.18 -10.05
CA ILE A 9 -4.33 -29.33 -9.09
C ILE A 9 -5.33 -30.20 -8.30
N THR A 10 -6.07 -31.09 -8.97
CA THR A 10 -7.09 -31.93 -8.32
C THR A 10 -6.47 -32.98 -7.41
N GLN A 11 -5.34 -33.57 -7.77
CA GLN A 11 -4.65 -34.58 -6.97
C GLN A 11 -3.91 -33.99 -5.75
N ARG A 12 -3.54 -32.71 -5.80
CA ARG A 12 -2.78 -32.02 -4.72
C ARG A 12 -3.57 -30.93 -4.04
N TRP A 13 -4.90 -30.97 -4.15
CA TRP A 13 -5.77 -29.94 -3.59
C TRP A 13 -5.57 -29.76 -2.08
N ASP A 14 -5.44 -30.86 -1.35
CA ASP A 14 -5.19 -30.85 0.10
C ASP A 14 -3.86 -30.19 0.49
N PHE A 15 -2.87 -30.22 -0.41
CA PHE A 15 -1.60 -29.54 -0.21
C PHE A 15 -1.66 -28.05 -0.63
N LEU A 16 -2.42 -27.74 -1.66
CA LEU A 16 -2.54 -26.38 -2.20
C LEU A 16 -3.38 -25.46 -1.32
N LEU A 17 -4.45 -25.97 -0.74
CA LEU A 17 -5.37 -25.19 0.11
C LEU A 17 -4.67 -24.46 1.28
N PRO A 18 -3.85 -25.15 2.11
CA PRO A 18 -3.12 -24.48 3.17
C PRO A 18 -2.20 -23.38 2.68
N LEU A 19 -1.51 -23.60 1.55
CA LEU A 19 -0.61 -22.61 0.96
C LEU A 19 -1.35 -21.36 0.45
N ILE A 20 -2.51 -21.57 -0.19
CA ILE A 20 -3.38 -20.47 -0.62
C ILE A 20 -3.85 -19.65 0.58
N TYR A 21 -4.32 -20.35 1.62
CA TYR A 21 -4.77 -19.68 2.85
C TYR A 21 -3.66 -18.86 3.51
N GLU A 22 -2.47 -19.44 3.63
CA GLU A 22 -1.28 -18.77 4.18
C GLU A 22 -0.91 -17.55 3.34
N HIS A 23 -0.91 -17.67 2.01
CA HIS A 23 -0.63 -16.56 1.10
C HIS A 23 -1.66 -15.43 1.24
N LEU A 24 -2.94 -15.75 1.32
CA LEU A 24 -4.01 -14.77 1.54
C LEU A 24 -3.86 -14.07 2.89
N GLN A 25 -3.51 -14.81 3.93
CA GLN A 25 -3.29 -14.26 5.26
C GLN A 25 -2.11 -13.27 5.29
N ILE A 26 -0.96 -13.68 4.72
CA ILE A 26 0.24 -12.85 4.61
C ILE A 26 -0.09 -11.56 3.84
N SER A 27 -0.75 -11.69 2.69
CA SER A 27 -1.12 -10.57 1.84
C SER A 27 -2.11 -9.62 2.53
N ALA A 28 -3.12 -10.15 3.21
CA ALA A 28 -4.09 -9.35 3.94
C ALA A 28 -3.43 -8.54 5.07
N ILE A 29 -2.56 -9.16 5.85
CA ILE A 29 -1.82 -8.48 6.93
C ILE A 29 -0.95 -7.37 6.35
N ALA A 30 -0.20 -7.66 5.28
CA ALA A 30 0.68 -6.69 4.64
C ALA A 30 -0.09 -5.49 4.07
N ILE A 31 -1.23 -5.74 3.38
CA ILE A 31 -2.07 -4.68 2.81
C ILE A 31 -2.69 -3.81 3.89
N VAL A 32 -3.25 -4.41 4.95
CA VAL A 32 -3.86 -3.66 6.06
C VAL A 32 -2.81 -2.75 6.72
N PHE A 33 -1.64 -3.30 7.04
CA PHE A 33 -0.55 -2.51 7.61
C PHE A 33 -0.09 -1.39 6.68
N ALA A 34 0.17 -1.72 5.41
CA ALA A 34 0.60 -0.75 4.40
C ALA A 34 -0.46 0.34 4.16
N THR A 35 -1.75 0.00 4.21
CA THR A 35 -2.84 0.97 4.04
C THR A 35 -2.89 1.93 5.22
N ILE A 36 -2.85 1.45 6.46
CA ILE A 36 -2.87 2.31 7.65
C ILE A 36 -1.68 3.28 7.63
N VAL A 37 -0.47 2.76 7.43
CA VAL A 37 0.75 3.57 7.42
C VAL A 37 0.81 4.47 6.18
N GLY A 38 0.50 3.92 5.01
CA GLY A 38 0.59 4.62 3.73
C GLY A 38 -0.39 5.78 3.61
N VAL A 39 -1.65 5.57 4.00
CA VAL A 39 -2.66 6.64 4.01
C VAL A 39 -2.28 7.73 5.01
N SER A 40 -1.82 7.34 6.22
CA SER A 40 -1.38 8.31 7.23
C SER A 40 -0.24 9.19 6.73
N ILE A 41 0.79 8.58 6.13
CA ILE A 41 1.92 9.31 5.54
C ILE A 41 1.44 10.17 4.36
N GLY A 42 0.59 9.65 3.49
CA GLY A 42 0.04 10.37 2.34
C GLY A 42 -0.69 11.65 2.75
N ILE A 43 -1.54 11.59 3.79
CA ILE A 43 -2.22 12.75 4.34
C ILE A 43 -1.21 13.77 4.91
N LEU A 44 -0.25 13.31 5.71
CA LEU A 44 0.75 14.19 6.32
C LEU A 44 1.58 14.95 5.29
N ILE A 45 2.03 14.28 4.22
CA ILE A 45 2.83 14.94 3.17
C ILE A 45 1.99 15.82 2.25
N ALA A 46 0.69 15.54 2.10
CA ALA A 46 -0.21 16.39 1.33
C ALA A 46 -0.40 17.77 1.99
N GLU A 47 -0.35 17.85 3.32
CA GLU A 47 -0.38 19.11 4.06
C GLU A 47 0.94 19.88 4.04
N LYS A 48 2.08 19.18 3.87
CA LYS A 48 3.43 19.75 3.94
C LYS A 48 4.17 19.62 2.62
N ARG A 49 3.91 20.51 1.66
CA ARG A 49 4.50 20.49 0.30
C ARG A 49 6.03 20.29 0.25
N LYS A 50 6.77 20.84 1.22
CA LYS A 50 8.24 20.68 1.28
C LYS A 50 8.67 19.25 1.64
N ALA A 51 7.87 18.54 2.44
CA ALA A 51 8.15 17.17 2.84
C ALA A 51 7.74 16.15 1.75
N SER A 52 6.78 16.49 0.88
CA SER A 52 6.26 15.57 -0.13
C SER A 52 7.33 15.12 -1.13
N SER A 53 8.12 16.05 -1.66
CA SER A 53 9.15 15.72 -2.66
C SER A 53 10.23 14.79 -2.08
N LEU A 54 10.69 15.07 -0.85
CA LEU A 54 11.70 14.24 -0.19
C LEU A 54 11.13 12.85 0.15
N THR A 55 9.95 12.79 0.74
CA THR A 55 9.31 11.52 1.14
C THR A 55 9.02 10.65 -0.08
N LEU A 56 8.41 11.21 -1.13
CA LEU A 56 8.14 10.49 -2.37
C LEU A 56 9.43 10.05 -3.07
N GLY A 57 10.52 10.85 -2.98
CA GLY A 57 11.84 10.49 -3.50
C GLY A 57 12.43 9.28 -2.77
N ILE A 58 12.43 9.28 -1.43
CA ILE A 58 12.94 8.16 -0.63
C ILE A 58 12.15 6.87 -0.91
N ILE A 59 10.81 6.95 -0.92
CA ILE A 59 9.97 5.79 -1.15
C ILE A 59 10.14 5.27 -2.58
N SER A 60 10.26 6.17 -3.57
CA SER A 60 10.55 5.79 -4.96
C SER A 60 11.90 5.10 -5.09
N PHE A 61 12.92 5.54 -4.36
CA PHE A 61 14.23 4.88 -4.32
C PHE A 61 14.11 3.46 -3.73
N LEU A 62 13.41 3.30 -2.62
CA LEU A 62 13.17 1.97 -2.02
C LEU A 62 12.44 1.03 -2.99
N TYR A 63 11.54 1.57 -3.81
CA TYR A 63 10.80 0.78 -4.80
C TYR A 63 11.67 0.32 -5.99
N THR A 64 12.83 0.94 -6.22
CA THR A 64 13.77 0.48 -7.26
C THR A 64 14.55 -0.77 -6.85
N ILE A 65 14.58 -1.11 -5.56
CA ILE A 65 15.25 -2.30 -5.07
C ILE A 65 14.45 -3.55 -5.54
N PRO A 66 15.07 -4.50 -6.25
CA PRO A 66 14.37 -5.73 -6.65
C PRO A 66 13.85 -6.50 -5.43
N SER A 67 12.63 -7.05 -5.52
CA SER A 67 11.98 -7.74 -4.40
C SER A 67 12.80 -8.88 -3.81
N ILE A 68 13.51 -9.61 -4.68
CA ILE A 68 14.39 -10.70 -4.24
C ILE A 68 15.57 -10.17 -3.41
N SER A 69 16.10 -9.00 -3.77
CA SER A 69 17.19 -8.36 -3.02
C SER A 69 16.70 -7.85 -1.68
N MET A 70 15.48 -7.30 -1.62
CA MET A 70 14.85 -6.88 -0.37
C MET A 70 14.71 -8.06 0.60
N LEU A 71 14.27 -9.22 0.12
CA LEU A 71 14.23 -10.43 0.93
C LEU A 71 15.63 -10.85 1.40
N GLY A 72 16.64 -10.74 0.53
CA GLY A 72 18.03 -11.00 0.88
C GLY A 72 18.56 -10.12 2.03
N PHE A 73 18.12 -8.86 2.11
CA PHE A 73 18.45 -7.96 3.24
C PHE A 73 17.65 -8.26 4.50
N LEU A 74 16.40 -8.70 4.36
CA LEU A 74 15.51 -8.96 5.50
C LEU A 74 15.80 -10.30 6.18
N ILE A 75 16.10 -11.36 5.43
CA ILE A 75 16.31 -12.71 5.95
C ILE A 75 17.35 -12.78 7.06
N PRO A 76 18.52 -12.14 7.00
CA PRO A 76 19.51 -12.17 8.07
C PRO A 76 19.01 -11.58 9.40
N VAL A 77 18.01 -10.68 9.35
CA VAL A 77 17.47 -9.97 10.51
C VAL A 77 16.21 -10.65 11.04
N THR A 78 15.30 -11.03 10.15
CA THR A 78 13.95 -11.52 10.50
C THR A 78 13.80 -13.03 10.34
N GLY A 79 14.79 -13.69 9.75
CA GLY A 79 14.74 -15.12 9.43
C GLY A 79 14.00 -15.41 8.12
N ILE A 80 14.01 -16.69 7.72
CA ILE A 80 13.23 -17.18 6.56
C ILE A 80 11.81 -17.46 7.05
N GLY A 81 10.79 -16.90 6.38
CA GLY A 81 9.38 -17.19 6.68
C GLY A 81 8.45 -16.02 6.46
N ASN A 82 7.26 -16.14 7.02
CA ASN A 82 6.13 -15.23 6.81
C ASN A 82 6.42 -13.81 7.28
N THR A 83 7.22 -13.64 8.34
CA THR A 83 7.58 -12.31 8.86
C THR A 83 8.34 -11.49 7.82
N SER A 84 9.36 -12.08 7.19
CA SER A 84 10.14 -11.42 6.12
C SER A 84 9.26 -11.10 4.92
N ALA A 85 8.35 -12.00 4.56
CA ALA A 85 7.40 -11.79 3.46
C ALA A 85 6.43 -10.64 3.77
N ILE A 86 5.83 -10.59 4.97
CA ILE A 86 4.91 -9.53 5.38
C ILE A 86 5.61 -8.16 5.35
N ILE A 87 6.83 -8.06 5.89
CA ILE A 87 7.59 -6.82 5.90
C ILE A 87 7.91 -6.36 4.46
N ALA A 88 8.43 -7.26 3.63
CA ALA A 88 8.75 -6.94 2.24
C ALA A 88 7.51 -6.49 1.47
N LEU A 89 6.41 -7.23 1.53
CA LEU A 89 5.15 -6.89 0.88
C LEU A 89 4.60 -5.55 1.37
N SER A 90 4.69 -5.27 2.67
CA SER A 90 4.25 -4.01 3.26
C SER A 90 5.05 -2.83 2.70
N ILE A 91 6.38 -2.95 2.61
CA ILE A 91 7.25 -1.90 2.05
C ILE A 91 6.88 -1.63 0.58
N TYR A 92 6.68 -2.68 -0.23
CA TYR A 92 6.30 -2.51 -1.63
C TYR A 92 4.89 -1.94 -1.82
N ALA A 93 3.95 -2.27 -0.94
CA ALA A 93 2.61 -1.72 -1.00
C ALA A 93 2.54 -0.24 -0.55
N LEU A 94 3.47 0.22 0.28
CA LEU A 94 3.50 1.59 0.79
C LEU A 94 3.59 2.65 -0.33
N LEU A 95 4.48 2.47 -1.32
CA LEU A 95 4.69 3.50 -2.35
C LEU A 95 3.42 3.81 -3.15
N PRO A 96 2.73 2.83 -3.76
CA PRO A 96 1.51 3.12 -4.52
C PRO A 96 0.42 3.72 -3.63
N ILE A 97 0.28 3.27 -2.38
CA ILE A 97 -0.73 3.77 -1.45
C ILE A 97 -0.43 5.23 -1.06
N ILE A 98 0.81 5.55 -0.68
CA ILE A 98 1.20 6.93 -0.32
C ILE A 98 1.03 7.85 -1.51
N ARG A 99 1.44 7.42 -2.71
CA ARG A 99 1.33 8.22 -3.92
C ARG A 99 -0.13 8.45 -4.31
N ALA A 100 -0.98 7.41 -4.29
CA ALA A 100 -2.41 7.53 -4.56
C ALA A 100 -3.07 8.49 -3.57
N THR A 101 -2.80 8.33 -2.28
CA THR A 101 -3.34 9.21 -1.24
C THR A 101 -2.89 10.67 -1.43
N TYR A 102 -1.60 10.88 -1.69
CA TYR A 102 -1.06 12.23 -1.94
C TYR A 102 -1.71 12.88 -3.17
N THR A 103 -1.77 12.16 -4.30
CA THR A 103 -2.33 12.68 -5.54
C THR A 103 -3.83 12.90 -5.45
N GLY A 104 -4.57 12.01 -4.80
CA GLY A 104 -6.00 12.16 -4.57
C GLY A 104 -6.32 13.40 -3.72
N ILE A 105 -5.53 13.63 -2.64
CA ILE A 105 -5.74 14.79 -1.76
C ILE A 105 -5.35 16.11 -2.44
N THR A 106 -4.26 16.12 -3.20
CA THR A 106 -3.73 17.34 -3.84
C THR A 106 -4.36 17.63 -5.19
N GLY A 107 -5.02 16.65 -5.81
CA GLY A 107 -5.67 16.77 -7.11
C GLY A 107 -7.10 17.30 -7.05
N VAL A 108 -7.65 17.58 -5.87
CA VAL A 108 -9.00 18.19 -5.76
C VAL A 108 -8.93 19.64 -6.22
N GLU A 109 -9.82 20.00 -7.16
CA GLU A 109 -9.91 21.35 -7.73
C GLU A 109 -10.18 22.40 -6.66
N ASP A 110 -9.50 23.54 -6.78
CA ASP A 110 -9.61 24.64 -5.80
C ASP A 110 -11.04 25.18 -5.70
N ASP A 111 -11.78 25.20 -6.81
CA ASP A 111 -13.18 25.65 -6.88
C ASP A 111 -14.08 24.79 -5.97
N ILE A 112 -13.86 23.47 -5.92
CA ILE A 112 -14.60 22.55 -5.02
C ILE A 112 -14.27 22.86 -3.58
N LEU A 113 -12.99 23.14 -3.28
CA LEU A 113 -12.55 23.47 -1.93
C LEU A 113 -13.09 24.81 -1.47
N GLU A 114 -13.16 25.79 -2.35
CA GLU A 114 -13.72 27.14 -2.10
C GLU A 114 -15.24 27.05 -1.86
N ALA A 115 -15.97 26.33 -2.70
CA ALA A 115 -17.40 26.10 -2.51
C ALA A 115 -17.69 25.40 -1.17
N ALA A 116 -16.91 24.38 -0.81
CA ALA A 116 -17.07 23.68 0.47
C ALA A 116 -16.81 24.62 1.68
N ARG A 117 -15.81 25.49 1.58
CA ARG A 117 -15.52 26.49 2.62
C ARG A 117 -16.64 27.53 2.70
N GLY A 118 -17.14 27.99 1.55
CA GLY A 118 -18.27 28.93 1.47
C GLY A 118 -19.54 28.38 2.12
N MET A 119 -19.75 27.06 2.07
CA MET A 119 -20.85 26.35 2.75
C MET A 119 -20.57 26.10 4.25
N GLY A 120 -19.48 26.59 4.81
CA GLY A 120 -19.14 26.46 6.21
C GLY A 120 -18.51 25.11 6.61
N SER A 121 -17.97 24.34 5.65
CA SER A 121 -17.29 23.09 5.95
C SER A 121 -15.96 23.33 6.66
N THR A 122 -15.72 22.59 7.75
CA THR A 122 -14.43 22.61 8.46
C THR A 122 -13.34 21.90 7.67
N ALA A 123 -12.06 22.19 7.95
CA ALA A 123 -10.93 21.53 7.31
C ALA A 123 -10.98 19.99 7.45
N ALA A 124 -11.40 19.49 8.61
CA ALA A 124 -11.59 18.05 8.83
C ALA A 124 -12.71 17.47 7.97
N GLN A 125 -13.83 18.18 7.81
CA GLN A 125 -14.93 17.75 6.95
C GLN A 125 -14.52 17.74 5.48
N ILE A 126 -13.75 18.72 5.02
CA ILE A 126 -13.20 18.77 3.67
C ILE A 126 -12.26 17.59 3.43
N LEU A 127 -11.37 17.29 4.37
CA LEU A 127 -10.45 16.15 4.27
C LEU A 127 -11.23 14.82 4.16
N TRP A 128 -12.15 14.54 5.09
CA TRP A 128 -12.84 13.25 5.17
C TRP A 128 -13.95 13.08 4.14
N ARG A 129 -14.69 14.14 3.80
CA ARG A 129 -15.86 14.04 2.92
C ARG A 129 -15.58 14.32 1.46
N ILE A 130 -14.51 15.06 1.16
CA ILE A 130 -14.16 15.46 -0.20
C ILE A 130 -12.85 14.79 -0.61
N LYS A 131 -11.72 15.15 0.02
CA LYS A 131 -10.39 14.74 -0.42
C LYS A 131 -10.16 13.23 -0.34
N LEU A 132 -10.53 12.58 0.77
CA LEU A 132 -10.36 11.13 0.92
C LEU A 132 -11.34 10.28 0.10
N ARG A 133 -12.38 10.89 -0.46
CA ARG A 133 -13.25 10.20 -1.43
C ARG A 133 -12.68 10.17 -2.84
N CYS A 134 -11.67 10.97 -3.11
CA CYS A 134 -10.95 11.02 -4.40
C CYS A 134 -9.68 10.14 -4.41
N VAL A 135 -9.37 9.45 -3.31
CA VAL A 135 -8.28 8.48 -3.15
C VAL A 135 -8.76 7.08 -3.49
#